data_7817e328ac4e0ec1ff80caec1d15ec96
#
_entry.id   7817e328ac4e0ec1ff80caec1d15ec96
#
_cell.length_a   1.000
_cell.length_b   1.000
_cell.length_c   1.000
_cell.angle_alpha   90.00
_cell.angle_beta   90.00
_cell.angle_gamma   90.00
#
_symmetry.space_group_name_H-M   'P 1'
#
loop_
_entity.id
_entity.type
_entity.pdbx_description
1 polymer ?
#
loop_
_entity_poly.entity_id
_entity_poly.type
_entity_poly.pdbx_seq_one_letter_code
_entity_poly.pdbx_strand_id
1 'polypeptide(L)' 'MVAVRPRGARTIDELLDSARDRLTRLMPLEAFGETAAGGMLIDIRPAAQRAVQGEIPGSTIVERNHLEWRLDPCSDARLP' A
#
# COMPACT_ATOMS: atom_id res chain seq x y z
N MET A 1 7.97 -25.32 19.68
CA MET A 1 9.38 -25.14 19.24
C MET A 1 9.63 -23.66 19.02
N VAL A 2 10.70 -23.17 19.61
CA VAL A 2 11.07 -21.75 19.41
C VAL A 2 12.05 -21.68 18.24
N ALA A 3 11.71 -20.90 17.25
CA ALA A 3 12.60 -20.67 16.11
C ALA A 3 13.82 -19.85 16.56
N VAL A 4 15.01 -20.29 16.18
CA VAL A 4 16.22 -19.51 16.42
C VAL A 4 16.34 -18.45 15.34
N ARG A 5 16.44 -17.20 15.76
CA ARG A 5 16.59 -16.07 14.86
C ARG A 5 18.03 -16.04 14.31
N PRO A 6 18.23 -16.19 13.00
CA PRO A 6 19.57 -16.05 12.42
C PRO A 6 20.14 -14.65 12.68
N ARG A 7 21.48 -14.57 12.74
CA ARG A 7 22.16 -13.28 12.93
C ARG A 7 21.82 -12.33 11.78
N GLY A 8 21.44 -11.11 12.11
CA GLY A 8 21.06 -10.09 11.13
C GLY A 8 19.64 -10.22 10.60
N ALA A 9 18.93 -11.31 10.95
CA ALA A 9 17.54 -11.46 10.54
C ALA A 9 16.64 -10.52 11.34
N ARG A 10 15.61 -10.00 10.68
CA ARG A 10 14.57 -9.15 11.29
C ARG A 10 13.24 -9.86 11.24
N THR A 11 12.42 -9.68 12.25
CA THR A 11 11.05 -10.19 12.23
C THR A 11 10.23 -9.34 11.25
N ILE A 12 9.10 -9.90 10.80
CA ILE A 12 8.18 -9.14 9.95
C ILE A 12 7.65 -7.90 10.68
N ASP A 13 7.42 -7.98 11.97
CA ASP A 13 6.96 -6.84 12.76
C ASP A 13 8.01 -5.73 12.80
N GLU A 14 9.29 -6.09 12.95
CA GLU A 14 10.39 -5.11 12.90
C GLU A 14 10.49 -4.43 11.54
N LEU A 15 10.31 -5.18 10.44
CA LEU A 15 10.31 -4.65 9.09
C LEU A 15 9.14 -3.69 8.87
N LEU A 16 7.95 -4.07 9.38
CA LEU A 16 6.75 -3.23 9.28
C LEU A 16 6.93 -1.93 10.07
N ASP A 17 7.48 -2.01 11.28
CA ASP A 17 7.73 -0.82 12.10
C ASP A 17 8.70 0.14 11.40
N SER A 18 9.78 -0.38 10.81
CA SER A 18 10.73 0.43 10.05
C SER A 18 10.08 1.08 8.83
N ALA A 19 9.22 0.36 8.12
CA ALA A 19 8.52 0.89 6.97
C ALA A 19 7.54 1.99 7.38
N ARG A 20 6.80 1.79 8.48
CA ARG A 20 5.83 2.75 9.00
C ARG A 20 6.48 4.06 9.44
N ASP A 21 7.71 4.01 9.93
CA ASP A 21 8.48 5.21 10.31
C ASP A 21 8.75 6.13 9.11
N ARG A 22 8.72 5.59 7.90
CA ARG A 22 8.95 6.35 6.66
C ARG A 22 7.65 6.78 5.98
N LEU A 23 6.50 6.44 6.55
CA LEU A 23 5.19 6.74 5.99
C LEU A 23 4.47 7.76 6.85
N THR A 24 3.70 8.61 6.19
CA THR A 24 2.67 9.39 6.88
C THR A 24 1.38 8.60 6.80
N ARG A 25 0.98 7.99 7.92
CA ARG A 25 -0.26 7.22 7.99
C ARG A 25 -1.42 8.17 8.21
N LEU A 26 -2.44 8.03 7.37
CA LEU A 26 -3.62 8.90 7.42
C LEU A 26 -4.85 8.11 7.83
N MET A 27 -5.73 8.74 8.60
CA MET A 27 -7.07 8.25 8.82
C MET A 27 -7.93 8.52 7.57
N PRO A 28 -9.04 7.80 7.36
CA PRO A 28 -9.85 7.95 6.15
C PRO A 28 -10.26 9.38 5.80
N LEU A 29 -10.64 10.19 6.78
CA LEU A 29 -11.01 11.59 6.54
C LEU A 29 -9.81 12.43 6.09
N GLU A 30 -8.65 12.18 6.66
CA GLU A 30 -7.41 12.85 6.26
C GLU A 30 -7.01 12.48 4.83
N ALA A 31 -7.13 11.18 4.49
CA ALA A 31 -6.86 10.70 3.13
C ALA A 31 -7.84 11.31 2.12
N PHE A 32 -9.10 11.45 2.47
CA PHE A 32 -10.10 12.12 1.65
C PHE A 32 -9.71 13.58 1.38
N GLY A 33 -9.23 14.29 2.41
CA GLY A 33 -8.76 15.67 2.28
C GLY A 33 -7.57 15.77 1.33
N GLU A 34 -6.61 14.86 1.42
CA GLU A 34 -5.45 14.82 0.52
C GLU A 34 -5.86 14.56 -0.92
N THR A 35 -6.84 13.68 -1.14
CA THR A 35 -7.38 13.41 -2.47
C THR A 35 -8.06 14.65 -3.06
N ALA A 36 -8.82 15.36 -2.25
CA ALA A 36 -9.46 16.61 -2.67
C ALA A 36 -8.43 17.70 -3.00
N ALA A 37 -7.25 17.65 -2.39
CA ALA A 37 -6.14 18.55 -2.67
C ALA A 37 -5.28 18.13 -3.87
N GLY A 38 -5.67 17.09 -4.59
CA GLY A 38 -4.97 16.62 -5.79
C GLY A 38 -4.15 15.35 -5.59
N GLY A 39 -4.18 14.75 -4.41
CA GLY A 39 -3.52 13.47 -4.15
C GLY A 39 -4.19 12.32 -4.90
N MET A 40 -3.42 11.27 -5.20
CA MET A 40 -3.93 10.06 -5.83
C MET A 40 -4.21 9.01 -4.76
N LEU A 41 -5.40 8.41 -4.81
CA LEU A 41 -5.75 7.28 -3.95
C LEU A 41 -5.62 5.99 -4.74
N ILE A 42 -4.76 5.10 -4.28
CA ILE A 42 -4.54 3.80 -4.91
C ILE A 42 -5.15 2.72 -4.02
N ASP A 43 -6.08 1.97 -4.59
CA ASP A 43 -6.75 0.88 -3.91
C ASP A 43 -6.06 -0.43 -4.26
N ILE A 44 -5.43 -1.05 -3.26
CA ILE A 44 -4.67 -2.30 -3.44
C ILE A 44 -5.42 -3.53 -2.94
N ARG A 45 -6.69 -3.38 -2.59
CA ARG A 45 -7.50 -4.50 -2.09
C ARG A 45 -7.80 -5.50 -3.22
N PRO A 46 -7.86 -6.81 -2.90
CA PRO A 46 -8.31 -7.82 -3.86
C PRO A 46 -9.73 -7.54 -4.38
N ALA A 47 -10.00 -7.95 -5.61
CA ALA A 47 -11.32 -7.76 -6.22
C ALA A 47 -12.47 -8.34 -5.38
N ALA A 48 -12.27 -9.51 -4.79
CA ALA A 48 -13.27 -10.15 -3.95
C ALA A 48 -13.60 -9.30 -2.70
N GLN A 49 -12.59 -8.67 -2.12
CA GLN A 49 -12.79 -7.79 -0.97
C GLN A 49 -13.53 -6.52 -1.35
N ARG A 50 -13.20 -5.92 -2.50
CA ARG A 50 -13.89 -4.74 -3.02
C ARG A 50 -15.36 -5.05 -3.32
N ALA A 51 -15.65 -6.24 -3.83
CA ALA A 51 -17.02 -6.68 -4.10
C ALA A 51 -17.88 -6.72 -2.84
N VAL A 52 -17.28 -7.09 -1.69
CA VAL A 52 -17.99 -7.16 -0.41
C VAL A 52 -18.04 -5.80 0.29
N GLN A 53 -16.94 -5.07 0.30
CA GLN A 53 -16.81 -3.81 1.06
C GLN A 53 -17.20 -2.56 0.26
N GLY A 54 -17.32 -2.68 -1.06
CA GLY A 54 -17.61 -1.58 -1.94
C GLY A 54 -16.37 -0.95 -2.57
N GLU A 55 -16.57 -0.25 -3.65
CA GLU A 55 -15.54 0.48 -4.39
C GLU A 55 -15.38 1.89 -3.82
N ILE A 56 -14.19 2.46 -3.96
CA ILE A 56 -13.93 3.85 -3.61
C ILE A 56 -13.96 4.69 -4.89
N PRO A 57 -14.95 5.56 -5.07
CA PRO A 57 -15.03 6.38 -6.27
C PRO A 57 -13.79 7.24 -6.47
N GLY A 58 -13.29 7.27 -7.71
CA GLY A 58 -12.12 8.07 -8.05
C GLY A 58 -10.78 7.43 -7.69
N SER A 59 -10.76 6.27 -7.03
CA SER A 59 -9.52 5.57 -6.74
C SER A 59 -8.96 4.89 -7.99
N THR A 60 -7.63 4.75 -8.02
CA THR A 60 -6.94 3.93 -9.02
C THR A 60 -6.71 2.55 -8.44
N ILE A 61 -7.21 1.53 -9.12
CA ILE A 61 -7.08 0.14 -8.66
C ILE A 61 -5.76 -0.42 -9.16
N VAL A 62 -4.92 -0.89 -8.22
CA VAL A 62 -3.66 -1.54 -8.53
C VAL A 62 -3.57 -2.81 -7.67
N GLU A 63 -3.39 -3.96 -8.30
CA GLU A 63 -3.16 -5.21 -7.59
C GLU A 63 -1.92 -5.08 -6.71
N ARG A 64 -1.98 -5.53 -5.44
CA ARG A 64 -0.85 -5.38 -4.50
C ARG A 64 0.44 -6.01 -5.04
N ASN A 65 0.34 -7.13 -5.74
CA ASN A 65 1.49 -7.82 -6.30
C ASN A 65 2.11 -7.12 -7.52
N HIS A 66 1.44 -6.09 -8.05
CA HIS A 66 1.96 -5.27 -9.17
C HIS A 66 2.32 -3.85 -8.74
N LEU A 67 2.12 -3.51 -7.47
CA LEU A 67 2.22 -2.12 -6.99
C LEU A 67 3.58 -1.49 -7.28
N GLU A 68 4.65 -2.21 -6.98
CA GLU A 68 6.01 -1.70 -7.16
C GLU A 68 6.28 -1.36 -8.63
N TRP A 69 5.88 -2.24 -9.55
CA TRP A 69 6.05 -2.00 -10.99
C TRP A 69 5.20 -0.85 -11.51
N ARG A 70 4.00 -0.73 -10.98
CA ARG A 70 3.07 0.34 -11.38
C ARG A 70 3.52 1.71 -10.92
N LEU A 71 4.25 1.79 -9.82
CA LEU A 71 4.75 3.04 -9.24
C LEU A 71 6.18 3.38 -9.67
N ASP A 72 6.91 2.44 -10.26
CA ASP A 72 8.26 2.68 -10.73
C ASP A 72 8.23 3.48 -12.03
N PRO A 73 8.76 4.72 -12.06
CA PRO A 73 8.74 5.55 -13.27
C PRO A 73 9.59 4.97 -14.41
N CYS A 74 10.46 4.00 -14.13
CA CYS A 74 11.28 3.33 -15.15
C CYS A 74 10.66 2.03 -15.65
N SER A 75 9.54 1.60 -15.10
CA SER A 75 8.87 0.35 -15.50
C SER A 75 7.98 0.57 -16.71
N ASP A 76 7.94 -0.41 -17.62
CA ASP A 76 6.98 -0.42 -18.72
C ASP A 76 5.54 -0.54 -18.23
N ALA A 77 5.33 -1.08 -17.02
CA ALA A 77 4.03 -1.21 -16.39
C ALA A 77 3.63 0.02 -15.56
N ARG A 78 4.41 1.10 -15.59
CA ARG A 78 4.16 2.29 -14.78
C ARG A 78 2.79 2.91 -15.04
N LEU A 79 2.24 3.53 -14.03
CA LEU A 79 1.03 4.34 -14.18
C LEU A 79 1.32 5.56 -15.08
N PRO A 80 0.30 6.06 -15.80
CA PRO A 80 0.46 7.26 -16.64
C PRO A 80 0.95 8.47 -15.86
#